data_b60db1c7c4dfd7bb60d0c6ff80d52e72
#
_entry.id   b60db1c7c4dfd7bb60d0c6ff80d52e72
#
_cell.length_a   1.000
_cell.length_b   1.000
_cell.length_c   1.000
_cell.angle_alpha   90.00
_cell.angle_beta   90.00
_cell.angle_gamma   90.00
#
_symmetry.space_group_name_H-M   'P 1'
#
loop_
_entity.id
_entity.type
_entity.pdbx_description
1 polymer ?
#
loop_
_entity_poly.entity_id
_entity_poly.type
_entity_poly.pdbx_seq_one_letter_code
_entity_poly.pdbx_strand_id
1 'polypeptide(L)'
;MARLLLLEDDQSLIDGLVYALTKEGFALDVAMTVREARAQLAVQAYDLLLLDQTLPDGSGLALCEEVRAGDSAVPIIFLTAMDEEIQVIRALDAGGDDYITKPFKLGELCSRIRAQLRRSGMLRQQEQEPGAEGTVRIEGGRAYRAGEPLELTATELRLLACFLRNRGQVLTREQLLAALWDEDANFVDDNTLSVYIRRLREKVERDPSAPQHLRTVRGLGYEWREDV
;
A
#
# COMPACT_ATOMS: atom_id res chain seq x y z
N MET A 1 -6.39 -12.55 -5.20
CA MET A 1 -7.09 -11.30 -4.86
C MET A 1 -7.29 -11.31 -3.35
N ALA A 2 -6.69 -10.36 -2.62
CA ALA A 2 -6.80 -10.35 -1.17
C ALA A 2 -8.24 -10.02 -0.74
N ARG A 3 -8.75 -10.77 0.25
CA ARG A 3 -10.10 -10.63 0.77
C ARG A 3 -10.06 -9.92 2.12
N LEU A 4 -10.76 -8.80 2.21
CA LEU A 4 -10.82 -7.95 3.38
C LEU A 4 -12.21 -8.06 4.02
N LEU A 5 -12.27 -7.97 5.36
CA LEU A 5 -13.51 -7.74 6.10
C LEU A 5 -13.52 -6.30 6.62
N LEU A 6 -14.54 -5.55 6.28
CA LEU A 6 -14.82 -4.22 6.82
C LEU A 6 -15.93 -4.31 7.87
N LEU A 7 -15.63 -3.92 9.09
CA LEU A 7 -16.61 -3.75 10.17
C LEU A 7 -16.82 -2.24 10.40
N GLU A 8 -17.97 -1.73 9.96
CA GLU A 8 -18.31 -0.31 9.93
C GLU A 8 -19.83 -0.17 9.88
N ASP A 9 -20.43 0.77 10.59
CA ASP A 9 -21.89 0.99 10.60
C ASP A 9 -22.33 2.23 9.79
N ASP A 10 -21.42 3.13 9.45
CA ASP A 10 -21.70 4.28 8.56
C ASP A 10 -21.83 3.83 7.10
N GLN A 11 -23.08 3.79 6.60
CA GLN A 11 -23.37 3.38 5.22
C GLN A 11 -22.65 4.25 4.18
N SER A 12 -22.51 5.56 4.43
CA SER A 12 -21.84 6.47 3.48
C SER A 12 -20.36 6.15 3.35
N LEU A 13 -19.71 5.83 4.46
CA LEU A 13 -18.31 5.42 4.48
C LEU A 13 -18.15 4.04 3.84
N ILE A 14 -19.03 3.09 4.14
CA ILE A 14 -19.07 1.75 3.52
C ILE A 14 -19.12 1.86 2.01
N ASP A 15 -20.08 2.61 1.44
CA ASP A 15 -20.27 2.73 -0.01
C ASP A 15 -19.00 3.29 -0.68
N GLY A 16 -18.39 4.31 -0.07
CA GLY A 16 -17.13 4.88 -0.54
C GLY A 16 -15.96 3.88 -0.51
N LEU A 17 -15.83 3.13 0.58
CA LEU A 17 -14.76 2.13 0.75
C LEU A 17 -14.95 0.92 -0.16
N VAL A 18 -16.17 0.40 -0.30
CA VAL A 18 -16.50 -0.70 -1.21
C VAL A 18 -16.09 -0.34 -2.64
N TYR A 19 -16.56 0.82 -3.13
CA TYR A 19 -16.20 1.28 -4.48
C TYR A 19 -14.68 1.39 -4.67
N ALA A 20 -14.03 2.03 -3.73
CA ALA A 20 -12.62 2.37 -3.86
C ALA A 20 -11.70 1.16 -3.71
N LEU A 21 -11.92 0.31 -2.68
CA LEU A 21 -11.09 -0.86 -2.43
C LEU A 21 -11.30 -1.95 -3.50
N THR A 22 -12.52 -2.09 -4.04
CA THR A 22 -12.78 -2.98 -5.18
C THR A 22 -12.03 -2.51 -6.43
N LYS A 23 -12.00 -1.19 -6.69
CA LYS A 23 -11.23 -0.62 -7.81
C LYS A 23 -9.72 -0.83 -7.64
N GLU A 24 -9.22 -0.88 -6.41
CA GLU A 24 -7.83 -1.17 -6.07
C GLU A 24 -7.49 -2.68 -6.11
N GLY A 25 -8.46 -3.54 -6.47
CA GLY A 25 -8.26 -4.96 -6.68
C GLY A 25 -8.43 -5.81 -5.42
N PHE A 26 -9.08 -5.31 -4.37
CA PHE A 26 -9.43 -6.08 -3.18
C PHE A 26 -10.85 -6.66 -3.28
N ALA A 27 -11.05 -7.86 -2.72
CA ALA A 27 -12.39 -8.36 -2.42
C ALA A 27 -12.78 -7.84 -1.02
N LEU A 28 -13.96 -7.23 -0.89
CA LEU A 28 -14.40 -6.65 0.37
C LEU A 28 -15.75 -7.23 0.78
N ASP A 29 -15.78 -7.87 1.95
CA ASP A 29 -17.01 -8.23 2.64
C ASP A 29 -17.28 -7.19 3.72
N VAL A 30 -18.54 -6.84 3.95
CA VAL A 30 -18.95 -5.81 4.91
C VAL A 30 -19.76 -6.45 6.02
N ALA A 31 -19.52 -6.01 7.25
CA ALA A 31 -20.34 -6.26 8.43
C ALA A 31 -20.67 -4.91 9.09
N MET A 32 -21.94 -4.67 9.39
CA MET A 32 -22.39 -3.44 10.05
C MET A 32 -22.49 -3.61 11.57
N THR A 33 -22.30 -4.82 12.06
CA THR A 33 -22.37 -5.18 13.47
C THR A 33 -21.28 -6.16 13.85
N VAL A 34 -20.85 -6.15 15.11
CA VAL A 34 -19.89 -7.13 15.65
C VAL A 34 -20.42 -8.55 15.49
N ARG A 35 -21.73 -8.76 15.66
CA ARG A 35 -22.41 -10.04 15.48
C ARG A 35 -22.25 -10.56 14.04
N GLU A 36 -22.45 -9.71 13.04
CA GLU A 36 -22.26 -10.07 11.63
C GLU A 36 -20.80 -10.40 11.32
N ALA A 37 -19.87 -9.58 11.82
CA ALA A 37 -18.44 -9.84 11.64
C ALA A 37 -18.02 -11.20 12.23
N ARG A 38 -18.50 -11.55 13.44
CA ARG A 38 -18.25 -12.87 14.04
C ARG A 38 -18.81 -14.01 13.18
N ALA A 39 -20.02 -13.84 12.65
CA ALA A 39 -20.64 -14.86 11.79
C ALA A 39 -19.84 -15.07 10.49
N GLN A 40 -19.33 -13.99 9.90
CA GLN A 40 -18.50 -14.06 8.69
C GLN A 40 -17.14 -14.67 9.00
N LEU A 41 -16.47 -14.29 10.08
CA LEU A 41 -15.18 -14.86 10.52
C LEU A 41 -15.28 -16.37 10.85
N ALA A 42 -16.44 -16.83 11.27
CA ALA A 42 -16.66 -18.26 11.57
C ALA A 42 -16.71 -19.15 10.31
N VAL A 43 -17.04 -18.58 9.14
CA VAL A 43 -17.24 -19.35 7.90
C VAL A 43 -16.25 -19.00 6.80
N GLN A 44 -15.55 -17.88 6.91
CA GLN A 44 -14.65 -17.37 5.89
C GLN A 44 -13.34 -16.86 6.49
N ALA A 45 -12.23 -17.23 5.86
CA ALA A 45 -10.93 -16.65 6.19
C ALA A 45 -10.73 -15.32 5.43
N TYR A 46 -10.11 -14.36 6.10
CA TYR A 46 -9.78 -13.05 5.57
C TYR A 46 -8.28 -12.80 5.62
N ASP A 47 -7.79 -12.03 4.67
CA ASP A 47 -6.39 -11.65 4.57
C ASP A 47 -6.05 -10.42 5.42
N LEU A 48 -7.07 -9.58 5.73
CA LEU A 48 -6.94 -8.40 6.59
C LEU A 48 -8.33 -7.96 7.08
N LEU A 49 -8.37 -7.44 8.31
CA LEU A 49 -9.58 -6.85 8.90
C LEU A 49 -9.43 -5.34 9.02
N LEU A 50 -10.47 -4.60 8.61
CA LEU A 50 -10.66 -3.18 8.87
C LEU A 50 -11.77 -3.05 9.91
N LEU A 51 -11.46 -2.57 11.11
CA LEU A 51 -12.40 -2.55 12.22
C LEU A 51 -12.64 -1.12 12.70
N ASP A 52 -13.90 -0.65 12.67
CA ASP A 52 -14.28 0.49 13.47
C ASP A 52 -14.25 0.10 14.95
N GLN A 53 -13.88 1.03 15.79
CA GLN A 53 -13.84 0.83 17.24
C GLN A 53 -15.22 0.85 17.88
N THR A 54 -16.12 1.71 17.40
CA THR A 54 -17.43 1.96 18.01
C THR A 54 -18.55 1.48 17.08
N LEU A 55 -19.35 0.55 17.57
CA LEU A 55 -20.44 -0.07 16.81
C LEU A 55 -21.71 -0.15 17.67
N PRO A 56 -22.90 -0.21 17.05
CA PRO A 56 -24.16 -0.22 17.77
C PRO A 56 -24.33 -1.39 18.76
N ASP A 57 -23.71 -2.53 18.48
CA ASP A 57 -23.85 -3.77 19.25
C ASP A 57 -22.58 -4.18 20.00
N GLY A 58 -21.53 -3.34 19.99
CA GLY A 58 -20.29 -3.66 20.67
C GLY A 58 -19.10 -2.82 20.25
N SER A 59 -17.92 -3.41 20.33
CA SER A 59 -16.64 -2.76 20.06
C SER A 59 -15.79 -3.60 19.14
N GLY A 60 -15.17 -2.96 18.13
CA GLY A 60 -14.16 -3.60 17.31
C GLY A 60 -12.93 -4.04 18.10
N LEU A 61 -12.64 -3.39 19.24
CA LEU A 61 -11.57 -3.81 20.15
C LEU A 61 -11.86 -5.20 20.73
N ALA A 62 -13.08 -5.43 21.22
CA ALA A 62 -13.49 -6.73 21.76
C ALA A 62 -13.40 -7.82 20.67
N LEU A 63 -13.79 -7.52 19.43
CA LEU A 63 -13.64 -8.45 18.32
C LEU A 63 -12.15 -8.74 18.02
N CYS A 64 -11.28 -7.75 18.07
CA CYS A 64 -9.84 -7.92 17.91
C CYS A 64 -9.27 -8.88 18.97
N GLU A 65 -9.59 -8.67 20.24
CA GLU A 65 -9.18 -9.54 21.36
C GLU A 65 -9.66 -10.99 21.14
N GLU A 66 -10.91 -11.19 20.71
CA GLU A 66 -11.45 -12.52 20.38
C GLU A 66 -10.68 -13.19 19.23
N VAL A 67 -10.37 -12.43 18.16
CA VAL A 67 -9.59 -12.93 17.01
C VAL A 67 -8.18 -13.32 17.45
N ARG A 68 -7.56 -12.54 18.33
CA ARG A 68 -6.22 -12.83 18.86
C ARG A 68 -6.22 -14.01 19.86
N ALA A 69 -7.26 -14.15 20.66
CA ALA A 69 -7.43 -15.29 21.54
C ALA A 69 -7.54 -16.63 20.77
N GLY A 70 -7.96 -16.59 19.51
CA GLY A 70 -7.96 -17.74 18.59
C GLY A 70 -6.64 -18.00 17.86
N ASP A 71 -5.51 -17.46 18.34
CA ASP A 71 -4.16 -17.54 17.72
C ASP A 71 -4.12 -17.06 16.24
N SER A 72 -5.07 -16.22 15.84
CA SER A 72 -5.11 -15.68 14.48
C SER A 72 -4.08 -14.56 14.30
N ALA A 73 -3.20 -14.71 13.31
CA ALA A 73 -2.22 -13.72 12.90
C ALA A 73 -2.73 -12.80 11.77
N VAL A 74 -4.05 -12.80 11.48
CA VAL A 74 -4.63 -11.93 10.45
C VAL A 74 -4.35 -10.47 10.78
N PRO A 75 -3.83 -9.65 9.84
CA PRO A 75 -3.60 -8.23 10.09
C PRO A 75 -4.90 -7.49 10.39
N ILE A 76 -4.85 -6.59 11.38
CA ILE A 76 -5.99 -5.77 11.81
C ILE A 76 -5.59 -4.31 11.78
N ILE A 77 -6.34 -3.50 10.99
CA ILE A 77 -6.23 -2.04 10.97
C ILE A 77 -7.49 -1.45 11.61
N PHE A 78 -7.32 -0.61 12.62
CA PHE A 78 -8.43 0.10 13.21
C PHE A 78 -8.75 1.39 12.47
N LEU A 79 -10.05 1.65 12.26
CA LEU A 79 -10.58 2.94 11.83
C LEU A 79 -11.05 3.68 13.08
N THR A 80 -10.42 4.78 13.45
CA THR A 80 -10.67 5.47 14.73
C THR A 80 -11.04 6.93 14.54
N ALA A 81 -11.85 7.49 15.44
CA ALA A 81 -12.11 8.92 15.45
C ALA A 81 -10.88 9.71 15.95
N MET A 82 -10.76 10.97 15.54
CA MET A 82 -9.56 11.81 15.63
C MET A 82 -9.13 12.21 17.04
N ASP A 83 -9.95 12.08 18.07
CA ASP A 83 -9.79 12.80 19.34
C ASP A 83 -9.26 11.99 20.54
N GLU A 84 -8.79 10.75 20.35
CA GLU A 84 -8.42 9.92 21.50
C GLU A 84 -7.09 9.19 21.32
N GLU A 85 -5.98 9.84 21.64
CA GLU A 85 -4.66 9.19 21.80
C GLU A 85 -4.75 7.90 22.65
N ILE A 86 -5.64 7.90 23.64
CA ILE A 86 -5.95 6.73 24.49
C ILE A 86 -6.58 5.59 23.69
N GLN A 87 -7.41 5.85 22.69
CA GLN A 87 -8.05 4.82 21.87
C GLN A 87 -7.04 4.16 20.92
N VAL A 88 -6.07 4.92 20.43
CA VAL A 88 -4.96 4.40 19.61
C VAL A 88 -4.12 3.42 20.44
N ILE A 89 -3.74 3.78 21.65
CA ILE A 89 -2.97 2.91 22.55
C ILE A 89 -3.76 1.63 22.83
N ARG A 90 -5.04 1.73 23.17
CA ARG A 90 -5.91 0.57 23.41
C ARG A 90 -6.04 -0.34 22.18
N ALA A 91 -6.13 0.23 20.97
CA ALA A 91 -6.22 -0.53 19.72
C ALA A 91 -4.96 -1.37 19.48
N LEU A 92 -3.78 -0.81 19.74
CA LEU A 92 -2.52 -1.52 19.63
C LEU A 92 -2.32 -2.54 20.75
N ASP A 93 -2.70 -2.21 21.99
CA ASP A 93 -2.64 -3.12 23.14
C ASP A 93 -3.60 -4.32 22.99
N ALA A 94 -4.75 -4.12 22.32
CA ALA A 94 -5.70 -5.20 21.99
C ALA A 94 -5.18 -6.14 20.89
N GLY A 95 -4.00 -5.85 20.29
CA GLY A 95 -3.38 -6.67 19.27
C GLY A 95 -3.64 -6.20 17.83
N GLY A 96 -4.06 -4.95 17.64
CA GLY A 96 -4.11 -4.31 16.32
C GLY A 96 -2.71 -4.09 15.74
N ASP A 97 -2.57 -4.23 14.42
CA ASP A 97 -1.29 -4.06 13.72
C ASP A 97 -1.06 -2.64 13.22
N ASP A 98 -2.14 -1.87 13.04
CA ASP A 98 -2.09 -0.47 12.61
C ASP A 98 -3.42 0.24 12.93
N TYR A 99 -3.44 1.54 12.75
CA TYR A 99 -4.66 2.35 12.86
C TYR A 99 -4.65 3.48 11.85
N ILE A 100 -5.82 4.02 11.54
CA ILE A 100 -6.00 5.22 10.74
C ILE A 100 -7.12 6.07 11.32
N THR A 101 -6.89 7.38 11.45
CA THR A 101 -7.85 8.31 12.05
C THR A 101 -8.85 8.84 11.01
N LYS A 102 -10.13 8.83 11.35
CA LYS A 102 -11.21 9.45 10.56
C LYS A 102 -11.22 10.97 10.77
N PRO A 103 -11.34 11.81 9.70
CA PRO A 103 -11.42 11.43 8.30
C PRO A 103 -10.04 11.12 7.70
N PHE A 104 -9.95 10.06 6.91
CA PHE A 104 -8.70 9.64 6.27
C PHE A 104 -8.73 9.77 4.75
N LYS A 105 -7.55 9.86 4.15
CA LYS A 105 -7.40 9.81 2.69
C LYS A 105 -7.38 8.35 2.23
N LEU A 106 -8.12 8.03 1.18
CA LEU A 106 -8.21 6.69 0.62
C LEU A 106 -6.83 6.11 0.24
N GLY A 107 -5.96 6.95 -0.35
CA GLY A 107 -4.59 6.53 -0.70
C GLY A 107 -3.76 6.11 0.51
N GLU A 108 -3.96 6.75 1.67
CA GLU A 108 -3.31 6.36 2.92
C GLU A 108 -3.81 4.99 3.39
N LEU A 109 -5.13 4.78 3.43
CA LEU A 109 -5.73 3.49 3.80
C LEU A 109 -5.21 2.36 2.90
N CYS A 110 -5.23 2.54 1.57
CA CYS A 110 -4.72 1.55 0.62
C CYS A 110 -3.23 1.24 0.85
N SER A 111 -2.42 2.25 1.14
CA SER A 111 -0.99 2.06 1.44
C SER A 111 -0.78 1.24 2.71
N ARG A 112 -1.56 1.48 3.78
CA ARG A 112 -1.51 0.73 5.03
C ARG A 112 -1.98 -0.72 4.83
N ILE A 113 -3.10 -0.93 4.11
CA ILE A 113 -3.59 -2.28 3.77
C ILE A 113 -2.49 -3.07 3.05
N ARG A 114 -1.90 -2.51 1.98
CA ARG A 114 -0.83 -3.18 1.23
C ARG A 114 0.40 -3.47 2.09
N ALA A 115 0.76 -2.55 3.00
CA ALA A 115 1.88 -2.75 3.91
C ALA A 115 1.64 -3.93 4.87
N GLN A 116 0.44 -4.05 5.44
CA GLN A 116 0.09 -5.14 6.35
C GLN A 116 -0.01 -6.49 5.62
N LEU A 117 -0.67 -6.54 4.46
CA LEU A 117 -0.74 -7.76 3.64
C LEU A 117 0.65 -8.26 3.22
N ARG A 118 1.58 -7.35 2.93
CA ARG A 118 2.97 -7.70 2.61
C ARG A 118 3.72 -8.28 3.82
N ARG A 119 3.51 -7.73 5.02
CA ARG A 119 4.12 -8.23 6.27
C ARG A 119 3.60 -9.62 6.63
N SER A 120 2.31 -9.88 6.46
CA SER A 120 1.69 -11.19 6.72
C SER A 120 2.08 -12.27 5.70
N GLY A 121 2.84 -11.93 4.65
CA GLY A 121 3.23 -12.87 3.59
C GLY A 121 2.14 -13.15 2.57
N MET A 122 0.94 -12.61 2.74
CA MET A 122 -0.22 -12.87 1.86
C MET A 122 -0.07 -12.25 0.47
N LEU A 123 0.65 -11.12 0.33
CA LEU A 123 0.98 -10.54 -0.98
C LEU A 123 2.19 -11.19 -1.66
N ARG A 124 2.95 -12.03 -0.96
CA ARG A 124 4.08 -12.75 -1.59
C ARG A 124 3.66 -13.69 -2.72
N GLN A 125 2.39 -14.11 -2.78
CA GLN A 125 1.91 -15.01 -3.83
C GLN A 125 1.45 -14.29 -5.11
N GLN A 126 1.22 -12.98 -5.10
CA GLN A 126 0.86 -12.23 -6.32
C GLN A 126 2.04 -11.47 -6.95
N GLU A 127 3.17 -11.35 -6.23
CA GLU A 127 4.40 -10.73 -6.76
C GLU A 127 5.53 -11.74 -7.03
N GLN A 128 5.29 -13.04 -6.80
CA GLN A 128 6.20 -14.13 -7.17
C GLN A 128 5.68 -14.88 -8.39
N GLU A 129 5.70 -14.24 -9.54
CA GLU A 129 6.26 -14.93 -10.71
C GLU A 129 7.76 -15.07 -10.42
N PRO A 130 8.38 -16.28 -10.55
CA PRO A 130 9.83 -16.42 -10.45
C PRO A 130 10.43 -15.48 -11.50
N GLY A 131 11.04 -14.40 -11.03
CA GLY A 131 11.44 -13.29 -11.86
C GLY A 131 12.34 -13.76 -12.99
N ALA A 132 11.90 -13.50 -14.21
CA ALA A 132 12.76 -13.47 -15.35
C ALA A 132 14.04 -12.69 -15.00
N GLU A 133 15.19 -13.15 -15.45
CA GLU A 133 16.46 -12.45 -15.29
C GLU A 133 16.28 -10.98 -15.70
N GLY A 134 16.31 -10.05 -14.73
CA GLY A 134 16.17 -8.63 -14.99
C GLY A 134 15.11 -7.88 -14.18
N THR A 135 14.16 -8.56 -13.54
CA THR A 135 13.05 -7.89 -12.82
C THR A 135 13.54 -7.03 -11.65
N VAL A 136 13.16 -5.75 -11.68
CA VAL A 136 13.43 -4.80 -10.61
C VAL A 136 12.23 -4.74 -9.65
N ARG A 137 12.48 -4.88 -8.34
CA ARG A 137 11.44 -4.83 -7.29
C ARG A 137 11.91 -4.07 -6.06
N ILE A 138 10.94 -3.62 -5.26
CA ILE A 138 11.19 -3.05 -3.93
C ILE A 138 10.58 -3.98 -2.89
N GLU A 139 11.40 -4.43 -1.93
CA GLU A 139 11.01 -5.33 -0.87
C GLU A 139 11.61 -4.84 0.46
N GLY A 140 10.77 -4.72 1.52
CA GLY A 140 11.24 -4.24 2.82
C GLY A 140 11.90 -2.86 2.81
N GLY A 141 11.50 -1.97 1.89
CA GLY A 141 12.09 -0.64 1.75
C GLY A 141 13.46 -0.63 1.04
N ARG A 142 13.88 -1.74 0.42
CA ARG A 142 15.09 -1.86 -0.39
C ARG A 142 14.75 -2.30 -1.80
N ALA A 143 15.51 -1.83 -2.77
CA ALA A 143 15.36 -2.23 -4.16
C ALA A 143 16.27 -3.42 -4.49
N TYR A 144 15.79 -4.29 -5.37
CA TYR A 144 16.51 -5.47 -5.86
C TYR A 144 16.38 -5.56 -7.38
N ARG A 145 17.42 -6.06 -8.05
CA ARG A 145 17.40 -6.43 -9.48
C ARG A 145 17.91 -7.86 -9.61
N ALA A 146 17.13 -8.75 -10.21
CA ALA A 146 17.45 -10.17 -10.33
C ALA A 146 17.85 -10.85 -8.99
N GLY A 147 17.26 -10.38 -7.87
CA GLY A 147 17.58 -10.88 -6.53
C GLY A 147 18.72 -10.15 -5.82
N GLU A 148 19.55 -9.40 -6.53
CA GLU A 148 20.67 -8.64 -5.96
C GLU A 148 20.20 -7.27 -5.44
N PRO A 149 20.64 -6.83 -4.25
CA PRO A 149 20.27 -5.55 -3.69
C PRO A 149 20.85 -4.39 -4.51
N LEU A 150 20.02 -3.37 -4.73
CA LEU A 150 20.44 -2.12 -5.37
C LEU A 150 20.70 -1.05 -4.32
N GLU A 151 21.87 -0.43 -4.36
CA GLU A 151 22.19 0.72 -3.50
C GLU A 151 21.56 2.00 -4.04
N LEU A 152 20.35 2.30 -3.62
CA LEU A 152 19.62 3.51 -3.98
C LEU A 152 19.64 4.52 -2.83
N THR A 153 19.80 5.81 -3.16
CA THR A 153 19.51 6.90 -2.24
C THR A 153 18.00 6.97 -1.94
N ALA A 154 17.60 7.65 -0.88
CA ALA A 154 16.19 7.81 -0.53
C ALA A 154 15.35 8.42 -1.67
N THR A 155 15.92 9.37 -2.41
CA THR A 155 15.27 10.03 -3.57
C THR A 155 15.14 9.06 -4.76
N GLU A 156 16.19 8.31 -5.07
CA GLU A 156 16.17 7.30 -6.14
C GLU A 156 15.18 6.17 -5.82
N LEU A 157 15.10 5.75 -4.55
CA LEU A 157 14.13 4.73 -4.12
C LEU A 157 12.69 5.24 -4.25
N ARG A 158 12.42 6.51 -3.87
CA ARG A 158 11.11 7.13 -4.07
C ARG A 158 10.73 7.22 -5.54
N LEU A 159 11.68 7.61 -6.39
CA LEU A 159 11.48 7.68 -7.83
C LEU A 159 11.18 6.31 -8.43
N LEU A 160 11.96 5.29 -8.07
CA LEU A 160 11.71 3.91 -8.48
C LEU A 160 10.33 3.42 -8.01
N ALA A 161 9.96 3.68 -6.75
CA ALA A 161 8.66 3.31 -6.21
C ALA A 161 7.50 3.99 -6.94
N CYS A 162 7.68 5.25 -7.39
CA CYS A 162 6.70 5.95 -8.20
C CYS A 162 6.50 5.25 -9.54
N PHE A 163 7.58 4.86 -10.23
CA PHE A 163 7.51 4.13 -11.49
C PHE A 163 6.90 2.74 -11.34
N LEU A 164 7.32 1.98 -10.34
CA LEU A 164 6.81 0.61 -10.12
C LEU A 164 5.32 0.58 -9.73
N ARG A 165 4.79 1.65 -9.14
CA ARG A 165 3.34 1.80 -8.90
C ARG A 165 2.54 2.16 -10.14
N ASN A 166 3.17 2.75 -11.15
CA ASN A 166 2.53 3.22 -12.38
C ASN A 166 3.13 2.55 -13.63
N ARG A 167 3.37 1.23 -13.54
CA ARG A 167 3.95 0.43 -14.63
C ARG A 167 3.12 0.56 -15.91
N GLY A 168 3.78 0.70 -17.06
CA GLY A 168 3.15 0.85 -18.35
C GLY A 168 2.42 2.19 -18.57
N GLN A 169 2.53 3.13 -17.62
CA GLN A 169 1.96 4.47 -17.74
C GLN A 169 3.05 5.50 -17.95
N VAL A 170 2.80 6.46 -18.83
CA VAL A 170 3.68 7.62 -19.02
C VAL A 170 3.44 8.61 -17.88
N LEU A 171 4.46 8.85 -17.07
CA LEU A 171 4.44 9.86 -16.03
C LEU A 171 5.05 11.16 -16.54
N THR A 172 4.32 12.26 -16.40
CA THR A 172 4.82 13.57 -16.78
C THR A 172 5.94 14.03 -15.84
N ARG A 173 6.76 14.98 -16.31
CA ARG A 173 7.81 15.56 -15.45
C ARG A 173 7.25 16.19 -14.18
N GLU A 174 6.13 16.89 -14.28
CA GLU A 174 5.43 17.50 -13.14
C GLU A 174 4.97 16.45 -12.12
N GLN A 175 4.37 15.34 -12.58
CA GLN A 175 3.95 14.24 -11.71
C GLN A 175 5.13 13.60 -10.98
N LEU A 176 6.26 13.42 -11.66
CA LEU A 176 7.48 12.87 -11.07
C LEU A 176 8.11 13.83 -10.06
N LEU A 177 8.15 15.12 -10.38
CA LEU A 177 8.62 16.15 -9.47
C LEU A 177 7.73 16.22 -8.23
N ALA A 178 6.40 16.23 -8.36
CA ALA A 178 5.47 16.22 -7.24
C ALA A 178 5.59 14.95 -6.36
N ALA A 179 5.94 13.80 -6.95
CA ALA A 179 6.15 12.56 -6.19
C ALA A 179 7.49 12.52 -5.42
N LEU A 180 8.45 13.33 -5.80
CA LEU A 180 9.79 13.39 -5.19
C LEU A 180 9.89 14.40 -4.05
N TRP A 181 9.08 15.45 -4.07
CA TRP A 181 9.17 16.56 -3.10
C TRP A 181 7.84 16.78 -2.39
N ASP A 182 7.87 16.77 -1.06
CA ASP A 182 6.79 17.25 -0.20
C ASP A 182 6.65 18.78 -0.33
N GLU A 183 5.48 19.33 0.01
CA GLU A 183 5.05 20.72 -0.19
C GLU A 183 5.99 21.80 0.41
N ASP A 184 6.99 21.42 1.21
CA ASP A 184 7.89 22.35 1.92
C ASP A 184 9.29 22.53 1.30
N ALA A 185 9.63 21.89 0.18
CA ALA A 185 10.96 21.94 -0.39
C ALA A 185 11.03 22.77 -1.68
N ASN A 186 11.75 23.86 -1.58
CA ASN A 186 12.22 24.78 -2.63
C ASN A 186 12.21 24.22 -4.06
N PHE A 187 11.81 25.09 -5.02
CA PHE A 187 11.87 24.94 -6.46
C PHE A 187 13.06 24.10 -6.94
N VAL A 188 12.79 22.87 -7.35
CA VAL A 188 13.79 22.05 -7.99
C VAL A 188 13.63 22.20 -9.50
N ASP A 189 14.71 22.65 -10.12
CA ASP A 189 14.82 22.90 -11.55
C ASP A 189 14.58 21.59 -12.34
N ASP A 190 13.97 21.71 -13.48
CA ASP A 190 13.68 20.65 -14.46
C ASP A 190 14.92 19.79 -14.82
N ASN A 191 16.12 20.39 -14.71
CA ASN A 191 17.40 19.71 -14.90
C ASN A 191 17.67 18.64 -13.84
N THR A 192 17.20 18.83 -12.61
CA THR A 192 17.44 17.94 -11.48
C THR A 192 16.75 16.57 -11.68
N LEU A 193 15.51 16.53 -12.20
CA LEU A 193 14.84 15.29 -12.52
C LEU A 193 15.64 14.45 -13.52
N SER A 194 16.17 15.07 -14.57
CA SER A 194 16.96 14.39 -15.59
C SER A 194 18.22 13.73 -15.01
N VAL A 195 18.84 14.35 -14.01
CA VAL A 195 19.99 13.79 -13.29
C VAL A 195 19.56 12.56 -12.48
N TYR A 196 18.43 12.61 -11.76
CA TYR A 196 17.93 11.45 -11.02
C TYR A 196 17.50 10.30 -11.93
N ILE A 197 16.87 10.58 -13.06
CA ILE A 197 16.53 9.57 -14.07
C ILE A 197 17.80 8.89 -14.58
N ARG A 198 18.85 9.67 -14.92
CA ARG A 198 20.12 9.12 -15.37
C ARG A 198 20.75 8.21 -14.30
N ARG A 199 20.86 8.70 -13.04
CA ARG A 199 21.43 7.93 -11.94
C ARG A 199 20.64 6.65 -11.64
N LEU A 200 19.31 6.72 -11.73
CA LEU A 200 18.47 5.55 -11.54
C LEU A 200 18.72 4.53 -12.67
N ARG A 201 18.82 4.97 -13.93
CA ARG A 201 19.19 4.09 -15.05
C ARG A 201 20.51 3.39 -14.84
N GLU A 202 21.54 4.12 -14.37
CA GLU A 202 22.87 3.55 -14.08
C GLU A 202 22.79 2.37 -13.09
N LYS A 203 21.75 2.30 -12.27
CA LYS A 203 21.55 1.26 -11.24
C LYS A 203 20.54 0.17 -11.66
N VAL A 204 19.48 0.53 -12.35
CA VAL A 204 18.39 -0.41 -12.68
C VAL A 204 18.50 -1.04 -14.07
N GLU A 205 19.21 -0.40 -15.00
CA GLU A 205 19.38 -0.91 -16.36
C GLU A 205 20.67 -1.75 -16.51
N ARG A 206 20.66 -2.71 -17.43
CA ARG A 206 21.90 -3.39 -17.84
C ARG A 206 22.79 -2.48 -18.67
N ASP A 207 22.17 -1.72 -19.58
CA ASP A 207 22.82 -0.68 -20.39
C ASP A 207 22.06 0.64 -20.21
N PRO A 208 22.59 1.59 -19.43
CA PRO A 208 21.97 2.89 -19.21
C PRO A 208 21.81 3.73 -20.49
N SER A 209 22.59 3.45 -21.53
CA SER A 209 22.52 4.16 -22.82
C SER A 209 21.39 3.64 -23.73
N ALA A 210 20.96 2.40 -23.50
CA ALA A 210 19.86 1.74 -24.20
C ALA A 210 18.80 1.21 -23.19
N PRO A 211 18.15 2.09 -22.41
CA PRO A 211 17.29 1.70 -21.29
C PRO A 211 16.09 0.88 -21.78
N GLN A 212 15.89 -0.27 -21.15
CA GLN A 212 14.78 -1.19 -21.44
C GLN A 212 13.58 -0.93 -20.53
N HIS A 213 13.84 -0.71 -19.25
CA HIS A 213 12.78 -0.49 -18.25
C HIS A 213 12.37 0.97 -18.17
N LEU A 214 13.30 1.89 -17.90
CA LEU A 214 13.01 3.30 -17.68
C LEU A 214 13.19 4.09 -18.98
N ARG A 215 12.13 4.16 -19.80
CA ARG A 215 12.15 4.78 -21.13
C ARG A 215 11.78 6.26 -21.08
N THR A 216 12.34 7.04 -22.00
CA THR A 216 11.93 8.42 -22.26
C THR A 216 10.85 8.45 -23.32
N VAL A 217 9.70 9.03 -23.01
CA VAL A 217 8.64 9.32 -23.98
C VAL A 217 8.75 10.79 -24.36
N ARG A 218 9.30 11.04 -25.57
CA ARG A 218 9.62 12.41 -26.02
C ARG A 218 8.41 13.35 -25.94
N GLY A 219 8.62 14.50 -25.33
CA GLY A 219 7.59 15.54 -25.19
C GLY A 219 6.53 15.26 -24.09
N LEU A 220 6.53 14.06 -23.47
CA LEU A 220 5.54 13.68 -22.44
C LEU A 220 6.16 13.43 -21.07
N GLY A 221 7.25 12.64 -21.01
CA GLY A 221 7.85 12.28 -19.72
C GLY A 221 8.62 10.97 -19.76
N TYR A 222 8.36 10.10 -18.78
CA TYR A 222 9.05 8.83 -18.63
C TYR A 222 8.06 7.70 -18.33
N GLU A 223 8.41 6.48 -18.75
CA GLU A 223 7.59 5.27 -18.60
C GLU A 223 8.45 4.15 -18.04
N TRP A 224 7.90 3.36 -17.12
CA TRP A 224 8.50 2.08 -16.72
C TRP A 224 7.83 0.94 -17.46
N ARG A 225 8.65 0.14 -18.17
CA ARG A 225 8.18 -1.10 -18.81
C ARG A 225 8.73 -2.31 -18.08
N GLU A 226 7.88 -3.28 -17.89
CA GLU A 226 8.28 -4.63 -17.55
C GLU A 226 8.67 -5.35 -18.83
N ASP A 227 9.60 -6.28 -18.70
CA ASP A 227 10.36 -6.88 -19.78
C ASP A 227 9.56 -7.34 -21.00
N VAL A 228 10.21 -7.15 -22.12
CA VAL A 228 9.94 -7.82 -23.39
C VAL A 228 10.81 -9.07 -23.45
#